data_9a6d2b7e4aaa90166b5dccd0f5af5e86
#
_entry.id   9a6d2b7e4aaa90166b5dccd0f5af5e86
#
_cell.length_a   1.000
_cell.length_b   1.000
_cell.length_c   1.000
_cell.angle_alpha   90.00
_cell.angle_beta   90.00
_cell.angle_gamma   90.00
#
_symmetry.space_group_name_H-M   'P 1'
#
loop_
_entity.id
_entity.type
_entity.pdbx_description
1 polymer ?
#
loop_
_entity_poly.entity_id
_entity_poly.type
_entity_poly.pdbx_seq_one_letter_code
_entity_poly.pdbx_strand_id
1 'polypeptide(L)'
;MTGHLPHEWADFYIAAAGAAAAMAGLVIVAISVNINRILEYSHLPSRAGAAISSLILILVCSMATLIPQSFAVLGAEIVVLGVCAWALQVGSARKGVAARVQLGRRRSESVLDVVLGEIQTVPFVVGGVLLMLKHDSGLYWMAGGVIAIFIFSVLNAWVLLVEILR
;
A
#
# COMPACT_ATOMS: atom_id res chain seq x y z
N MET A 1 5.74 29.75 -8.03
CA MET A 1 6.44 29.03 -6.95
C MET A 1 7.08 27.84 -7.59
N THR A 2 8.40 27.86 -7.77
CA THR A 2 9.19 26.72 -8.25
C THR A 2 9.14 25.65 -7.17
N GLY A 3 8.52 24.52 -7.49
CA GLY A 3 8.22 23.46 -6.54
C GLY A 3 9.49 22.68 -6.15
N HIS A 4 10.31 23.26 -5.30
CA HIS A 4 11.32 22.50 -4.59
C HIS A 4 10.69 21.95 -3.32
N LEU A 5 10.74 20.62 -3.20
CA LEU A 5 10.35 19.93 -1.97
C LEU A 5 11.22 20.47 -0.82
N PRO A 6 10.64 20.86 0.33
CA PRO A 6 11.43 21.20 1.52
C PRO A 6 12.35 20.04 1.90
N HIS A 7 13.58 20.32 2.34
CA HIS A 7 14.57 19.29 2.68
C HIS A 7 14.05 18.26 3.68
N GLU A 8 13.25 18.68 4.65
CA GLU A 8 12.64 17.80 5.66
C GLU A 8 11.74 16.72 5.05
N TRP A 9 11.00 17.06 3.99
CA TRP A 9 10.18 16.09 3.26
C TRP A 9 11.02 15.15 2.41
N ALA A 10 12.13 15.63 1.84
CA ALA A 10 13.04 14.78 1.07
C ALA A 10 13.62 13.67 1.95
N ASP A 11 14.07 13.99 3.16
CA ASP A 11 14.60 13.01 4.12
C ASP A 11 13.55 11.97 4.51
N PHE A 12 12.31 12.41 4.75
CA PHE A 12 11.20 11.50 5.04
C PHE A 12 10.95 10.52 3.89
N TYR A 13 10.87 11.01 2.64
CA TYR A 13 10.58 10.13 1.49
C TYR A 13 11.75 9.24 1.11
N ILE A 14 13.01 9.66 1.32
CA ILE A 14 14.19 8.79 1.20
C ILE A 14 14.10 7.64 2.20
N ALA A 15 13.81 7.94 3.47
CA ALA A 15 13.66 6.94 4.51
C ALA A 15 12.49 6.00 4.21
N ALA A 16 11.35 6.53 3.75
CA ALA A 16 10.15 5.76 3.39
C ALA A 16 10.43 4.81 2.21
N ALA A 17 11.14 5.26 1.17
CA ALA A 17 11.52 4.43 0.04
C ALA A 17 12.41 3.26 0.48
N GLY A 18 13.44 3.53 1.29
CA GLY A 18 14.34 2.51 1.82
C GLY A 18 13.62 1.48 2.69
N ALA A 19 12.78 1.95 3.61
CA ALA A 19 11.98 1.08 4.47
C ALA A 19 10.98 0.23 3.66
N ALA A 20 10.32 0.81 2.65
CA ALA A 20 9.38 0.08 1.78
C ALA A 20 10.08 -1.01 0.99
N ALA A 21 11.26 -0.74 0.43
CA ALA A 21 12.06 -1.73 -0.29
C ALA A 21 12.48 -2.88 0.63
N ALA A 22 12.97 -2.59 1.84
CA ALA A 22 13.34 -3.59 2.83
C ALA A 22 12.15 -4.46 3.24
N MET A 23 11.00 -3.85 3.55
CA MET A 23 9.78 -4.58 3.92
C MET A 23 9.26 -5.43 2.77
N ALA A 24 9.28 -4.93 1.53
CA ALA A 24 8.88 -5.71 0.36
C ALA A 24 9.75 -6.96 0.21
N GLY A 25 11.08 -6.82 0.39
CA GLY A 25 12.02 -7.95 0.39
C GLY A 25 11.68 -8.98 1.46
N LEU A 26 11.42 -8.55 2.70
CA LEU A 26 11.03 -9.43 3.80
C LEU A 26 9.72 -10.17 3.52
N VAL A 27 8.72 -9.50 2.97
CA VAL A 27 7.43 -10.11 2.60
C VAL A 27 7.62 -11.15 1.50
N ILE A 28 8.44 -10.84 0.47
CA ILE A 28 8.75 -11.79 -0.61
C ILE A 28 9.44 -13.04 -0.06
N VAL A 29 10.41 -12.89 0.85
CA VAL A 29 11.08 -14.03 1.51
C VAL A 29 10.07 -14.83 2.33
N ALA A 30 9.21 -14.18 3.11
CA ALA A 30 8.16 -14.84 3.89
C ALA A 30 7.22 -15.69 3.01
N ILE A 31 6.81 -15.15 1.85
CA ILE A 31 5.99 -15.87 0.87
C ILE A 31 6.77 -17.05 0.30
N SER A 32 8.02 -16.85 -0.08
CA SER A 32 8.85 -17.89 -0.71
C SER A 32 9.08 -19.09 0.21
N VAL A 33 9.31 -18.84 1.50
CA VAL A 33 9.49 -19.91 2.51
C VAL A 33 8.20 -20.69 2.74
N ASN A 34 7.04 -20.04 2.67
CA ASN A 34 5.75 -20.65 2.97
C ASN A 34 4.89 -20.90 1.72
N ILE A 35 5.47 -20.91 0.53
CA ILE A 35 4.74 -20.91 -0.75
C ILE A 35 3.76 -22.08 -0.87
N ASN A 36 4.14 -23.29 -0.46
CA ASN A 36 3.29 -24.47 -0.54
C ASN A 36 2.03 -24.30 0.32
N ARG A 37 2.17 -23.82 1.55
CA ARG A 37 1.05 -23.55 2.45
C ARG A 37 0.17 -22.38 1.97
N ILE A 38 0.79 -21.34 1.40
CA ILE A 38 0.06 -20.19 0.85
C ILE A 38 -0.82 -20.64 -0.32
N LEU A 39 -0.35 -21.57 -1.15
CA LEU A 39 -1.11 -22.09 -2.30
C LEU A 39 -2.26 -23.04 -1.89
N GLU A 40 -2.19 -23.66 -0.71
CA GLU A 40 -3.29 -24.49 -0.17
C GLU A 40 -4.54 -23.67 0.16
N TYR A 41 -4.37 -22.38 0.50
CA TYR A 41 -5.47 -21.49 0.87
C TYR A 41 -5.72 -20.43 -0.21
N SER A 42 -6.82 -20.51 -0.92
CA SER A 42 -7.15 -19.65 -2.08
C SER A 42 -7.15 -18.12 -1.80
N HIS A 43 -7.24 -17.70 -0.54
CA HIS A 43 -7.27 -16.29 -0.14
C HIS A 43 -5.89 -15.72 0.26
N LEU A 44 -4.90 -16.55 0.58
CA LEU A 44 -3.59 -16.09 1.02
C LEU A 44 -2.76 -15.47 -0.12
N PRO A 45 -2.72 -16.01 -1.35
CA PRO A 45 -2.00 -15.38 -2.45
C PRO A 45 -2.49 -13.96 -2.76
N SER A 46 -3.81 -13.71 -2.67
CA SER A 46 -4.37 -12.38 -2.92
C SER A 46 -4.00 -11.38 -1.83
N ARG A 47 -3.95 -11.80 -0.55
CA ARG A 47 -3.49 -10.95 0.57
C ARG A 47 -2.00 -10.62 0.45
N ALA A 48 -1.19 -11.60 0.12
CA ALA A 48 0.25 -11.42 -0.11
C ALA A 48 0.50 -10.43 -1.26
N GLY A 49 -0.21 -10.58 -2.38
CA GLY A 49 -0.16 -9.66 -3.51
C GLY A 49 -0.58 -8.24 -3.15
N ALA A 50 -1.64 -8.07 -2.34
CA ALA A 50 -2.09 -6.76 -1.88
C ALA A 50 -1.03 -6.08 -0.99
N ALA A 51 -0.40 -6.82 -0.08
CA ALA A 51 0.67 -6.29 0.78
C ALA A 51 1.88 -5.80 -0.05
N ILE A 52 2.33 -6.59 -1.03
CA ILE A 52 3.42 -6.19 -1.92
C ILE A 52 3.03 -4.95 -2.74
N SER A 53 1.81 -4.92 -3.30
CA SER A 53 1.33 -3.77 -4.09
C SER A 53 1.31 -2.48 -3.27
N SER A 54 0.91 -2.54 -2.00
CA SER A 54 0.93 -1.38 -1.10
C SER A 54 2.35 -0.87 -0.82
N LEU A 55 3.32 -1.78 -0.62
CA LEU A 55 4.72 -1.42 -0.42
C LEU A 55 5.35 -0.83 -1.70
N ILE A 56 5.00 -1.37 -2.87
CA ILE A 56 5.39 -0.81 -4.17
C ILE A 56 4.81 0.60 -4.34
N LEU A 57 3.56 0.83 -3.91
CA LEU A 57 2.96 2.18 -3.95
C LEU A 57 3.79 3.18 -3.15
N ILE A 58 4.18 2.85 -1.90
CA ILE A 58 5.06 3.72 -1.11
C ILE A 58 6.37 3.97 -1.86
N LEU A 59 7.02 2.91 -2.33
CA LEU A 59 8.32 2.99 -3.00
C LEU A 59 8.25 3.95 -4.20
N VAL A 60 7.30 3.72 -5.10
CA VAL A 60 7.17 4.49 -6.35
C VAL A 60 6.73 5.92 -6.06
N CYS A 61 5.76 6.16 -5.18
CA CYS A 61 5.33 7.51 -4.79
C CYS A 61 6.46 8.28 -4.09
N SER A 62 7.23 7.64 -3.22
CA SER A 62 8.39 8.27 -2.57
C SER A 62 9.45 8.67 -3.59
N MET A 63 9.77 7.79 -4.53
CA MET A 63 10.72 8.10 -5.61
C MET A 63 10.21 9.23 -6.51
N ALA A 64 8.93 9.23 -6.90
CA ALA A 64 8.32 10.29 -7.69
C ALA A 64 8.38 11.64 -6.98
N THR A 65 8.20 11.66 -5.67
CA THR A 65 8.26 12.88 -4.85
C THR A 65 9.68 13.49 -4.82
N LEU A 66 10.71 12.67 -4.96
CA LEU A 66 12.11 13.13 -4.98
C LEU A 66 12.57 13.68 -6.35
N ILE A 67 11.79 13.41 -7.40
CA ILE A 67 12.09 13.96 -8.74
C ILE A 67 11.75 15.46 -8.75
N PRO A 68 12.68 16.34 -9.19
CA PRO A 68 12.41 17.77 -9.31
C PRO A 68 11.34 18.04 -10.37
N GLN A 69 10.09 18.24 -9.95
CA GLN A 69 8.95 18.48 -10.83
C GLN A 69 7.92 19.41 -10.17
N SER A 70 6.94 19.89 -10.93
CA SER A 70 5.88 20.73 -10.36
C SER A 70 4.92 19.90 -9.50
N PHE A 71 4.38 20.48 -8.44
CA PHE A 71 3.40 19.82 -7.58
C PHE A 71 2.16 19.34 -8.34
N ALA A 72 1.77 20.01 -9.42
CA ALA A 72 0.65 19.58 -10.23
C ALA A 72 0.94 18.27 -10.98
N VAL A 73 2.15 18.11 -11.53
CA VAL A 73 2.59 16.87 -12.20
C VAL A 73 2.74 15.76 -11.18
N LEU A 74 3.44 16.01 -10.07
CA LEU A 74 3.58 15.07 -8.96
C LEU A 74 2.22 14.59 -8.45
N GLY A 75 1.30 15.54 -8.21
CA GLY A 75 -0.05 15.20 -7.75
C GLY A 75 -0.80 14.30 -8.73
N ALA A 76 -0.69 14.56 -10.04
CA ALA A 76 -1.31 13.73 -11.06
C ALA A 76 -0.73 12.32 -11.09
N GLU A 77 0.59 12.18 -11.01
CA GLU A 77 1.28 10.87 -10.93
C GLU A 77 0.81 10.08 -9.71
N ILE A 78 0.75 10.72 -8.54
CA ILE A 78 0.31 10.07 -7.30
C ILE A 78 -1.15 9.65 -7.35
N VAL A 79 -2.04 10.46 -7.94
CA VAL A 79 -3.44 10.08 -8.14
C VAL A 79 -3.53 8.85 -9.04
N VAL A 80 -2.82 8.82 -10.15
CA VAL A 80 -2.80 7.66 -11.07
C VAL A 80 -2.29 6.40 -10.35
N LEU A 81 -1.17 6.50 -9.64
CA LEU A 81 -0.59 5.39 -8.89
C LEU A 81 -1.52 4.92 -7.76
N GLY A 82 -2.12 5.85 -7.02
CA GLY A 82 -3.08 5.56 -5.96
C GLY A 82 -4.34 4.85 -6.49
N VAL A 83 -4.91 5.34 -7.60
CA VAL A 83 -6.07 4.71 -8.25
C VAL A 83 -5.73 3.32 -8.80
N CYS A 84 -4.55 3.14 -9.40
CA CYS A 84 -4.09 1.82 -9.87
C CYS A 84 -3.94 0.85 -8.68
N ALA A 85 -3.30 1.27 -7.60
CA ALA A 85 -3.16 0.44 -6.40
C ALA A 85 -4.52 0.11 -5.78
N TRP A 86 -5.42 1.08 -5.71
CA TRP A 86 -6.79 0.89 -5.24
C TRP A 86 -7.55 -0.14 -6.09
N ALA A 87 -7.47 -0.05 -7.42
CA ALA A 87 -8.11 -1.00 -8.33
C ALA A 87 -7.58 -2.44 -8.13
N LEU A 88 -6.26 -2.60 -7.92
CA LEU A 88 -5.65 -3.89 -7.61
C LEU A 88 -6.13 -4.44 -6.27
N GLN A 89 -6.24 -3.61 -5.24
CA GLN A 89 -6.73 -4.02 -3.91
C GLN A 89 -8.20 -4.42 -3.96
N VAL A 90 -9.06 -3.63 -4.60
CA VAL A 90 -10.48 -3.96 -4.79
C VAL A 90 -10.63 -5.26 -5.59
N GLY A 91 -9.82 -5.45 -6.63
CA GLY A 91 -9.79 -6.71 -7.40
C GLY A 91 -9.42 -7.92 -6.53
N SER A 92 -8.41 -7.77 -5.67
CA SER A 92 -7.99 -8.80 -4.72
C SER A 92 -9.04 -9.09 -3.66
N ALA A 93 -9.64 -8.04 -3.09
CA ALA A 93 -10.71 -8.17 -2.10
C ALA A 93 -11.95 -8.89 -2.67
N ARG A 94 -12.37 -8.55 -3.90
CA ARG A 94 -13.51 -9.22 -4.57
C ARG A 94 -13.25 -10.72 -4.77
N LYS A 95 -12.05 -11.11 -5.19
CA LYS A 95 -11.66 -12.52 -5.33
C LYS A 95 -11.68 -13.24 -3.97
N GLY A 96 -11.16 -12.60 -2.92
CA GLY A 96 -11.18 -13.12 -1.56
C GLY A 96 -12.60 -13.29 -1.01
N VAL A 97 -13.50 -12.33 -1.25
CA VAL A 97 -14.91 -12.41 -0.84
C VAL A 97 -15.63 -13.54 -1.56
N ALA A 98 -15.44 -13.68 -2.88
CA ALA A 98 -16.07 -14.73 -3.67
C ALA A 98 -15.67 -16.14 -3.17
N ALA A 99 -14.39 -16.35 -2.89
CA ALA A 99 -13.89 -17.62 -2.34
C ALA A 99 -14.45 -17.94 -0.94
N ARG A 100 -14.59 -16.92 -0.07
CA ARG A 100 -15.12 -17.09 1.30
C ARG A 100 -16.63 -17.34 1.35
N VAL A 101 -17.39 -16.70 0.45
CA VAL A 101 -18.84 -16.94 0.32
C VAL A 101 -19.13 -18.40 -0.04
N GLN A 102 -18.29 -19.00 -0.91
CA GLN A 102 -18.39 -20.43 -1.24
C GLN A 102 -18.11 -21.35 -0.05
N LEU A 103 -17.33 -20.90 0.94
CA LEU A 103 -16.97 -21.65 2.14
C LEU A 103 -17.88 -21.37 3.36
N GLY A 104 -18.95 -20.56 3.19
CA GLY A 104 -19.92 -20.26 4.26
C GLY A 104 -19.38 -19.38 5.42
N ARG A 105 -18.26 -18.69 5.23
CA ARG A 105 -17.61 -17.87 6.26
C ARG A 105 -18.26 -16.48 6.41
N ARG A 106 -18.23 -15.91 7.63
CA ARG A 106 -18.92 -14.65 7.98
C ARG A 106 -18.47 -13.46 7.10
N ARG A 107 -19.45 -12.68 6.66
CA ARG A 107 -19.32 -11.46 5.85
C ARG A 107 -18.50 -10.34 6.54
N SER A 108 -18.42 -10.35 7.88
CA SER A 108 -17.75 -9.32 8.67
C SER A 108 -16.21 -9.25 8.44
N GLU A 109 -15.57 -10.40 8.23
CA GLU A 109 -14.12 -10.42 7.97
C GLU A 109 -13.76 -9.82 6.60
N SER A 110 -14.66 -9.94 5.64
CA SER A 110 -14.49 -9.35 4.31
C SER A 110 -14.62 -7.83 4.30
N VAL A 111 -15.48 -7.26 5.15
CA VAL A 111 -15.64 -5.83 5.30
C VAL A 111 -14.38 -5.21 5.91
N LEU A 112 -13.78 -5.88 6.88
CA LEU A 112 -12.55 -5.41 7.51
C LEU A 112 -11.39 -5.32 6.49
N ASP A 113 -11.19 -6.35 5.66
CA ASP A 113 -10.15 -6.36 4.63
C ASP A 113 -10.34 -5.22 3.60
N VAL A 114 -11.59 -4.90 3.23
CA VAL A 114 -11.89 -3.76 2.34
C VAL A 114 -11.59 -2.45 3.03
N VAL A 115 -12.08 -2.22 4.24
CA VAL A 115 -11.87 -0.97 4.99
C VAL A 115 -10.38 -0.72 5.22
N LEU A 116 -9.61 -1.76 5.56
CA LEU A 116 -8.17 -1.65 5.73
C LEU A 116 -7.45 -1.27 4.42
N GLY A 117 -7.91 -1.80 3.28
CA GLY A 117 -7.42 -1.41 1.95
C GLY A 117 -7.69 0.05 1.63
N GLU A 118 -8.89 0.56 1.94
CA GLU A 118 -9.26 1.96 1.71
C GLU A 118 -8.41 2.92 2.56
N ILE A 119 -8.19 2.61 3.85
CA ILE A 119 -7.35 3.42 4.75
C ILE A 119 -5.92 3.55 4.21
N GLN A 120 -5.42 2.55 3.49
CA GLN A 120 -4.08 2.55 2.92
C GLN A 120 -3.95 3.39 1.65
N THR A 121 -4.95 3.39 0.77
CA THR A 121 -4.83 3.98 -0.58
C THR A 121 -5.49 5.35 -0.70
N VAL A 122 -6.58 5.60 0.01
CA VAL A 122 -7.29 6.88 -0.02
C VAL A 122 -6.39 8.08 0.33
N PRO A 123 -5.49 8.01 1.34
CA PRO A 123 -4.61 9.12 1.65
C PRO A 123 -3.70 9.55 0.49
N PHE A 124 -3.27 8.61 -0.37
CA PHE A 124 -2.47 8.94 -1.54
C PHE A 124 -3.30 9.67 -2.61
N VAL A 125 -4.52 9.22 -2.86
CA VAL A 125 -5.40 9.88 -3.82
C VAL A 125 -5.76 11.28 -3.34
N VAL A 126 -6.15 11.43 -2.07
CA VAL A 126 -6.45 12.74 -1.46
C VAL A 126 -5.22 13.64 -1.48
N GLY A 127 -4.05 13.12 -1.08
CA GLY A 127 -2.79 13.85 -1.09
C GLY A 127 -2.41 14.33 -2.49
N GLY A 128 -2.53 13.45 -3.51
CA GLY A 128 -2.27 13.80 -4.89
C GLY A 128 -3.20 14.88 -5.42
N VAL A 129 -4.50 14.80 -5.13
CA VAL A 129 -5.48 15.86 -5.52
C VAL A 129 -5.13 17.18 -4.85
N LEU A 130 -4.78 17.19 -3.55
CA LEU A 130 -4.39 18.41 -2.85
C LEU A 130 -3.13 19.03 -3.44
N LEU A 131 -2.14 18.23 -3.84
CA LEU A 131 -0.93 18.72 -4.53
C LEU A 131 -1.27 19.32 -5.91
N MET A 132 -2.19 18.71 -6.67
CA MET A 132 -2.68 19.30 -7.94
C MET A 132 -3.32 20.67 -7.71
N LEU A 133 -4.03 20.86 -6.60
CA LEU A 133 -4.63 22.11 -6.18
C LEU A 133 -3.62 23.07 -5.53
N LYS A 134 -2.31 22.74 -5.54
CA LYS A 134 -1.20 23.51 -4.95
C LYS A 134 -1.31 23.70 -3.42
N HIS A 135 -1.91 22.74 -2.74
CA HIS A 135 -1.96 22.70 -1.28
C HIS A 135 -0.86 21.77 -0.73
N ASP A 136 0.07 22.32 0.04
CA ASP A 136 1.21 21.58 0.64
C ASP A 136 0.74 20.51 1.65
N SER A 137 -0.50 20.63 2.16
CA SER A 137 -1.13 19.63 3.00
C SER A 137 -1.24 18.24 2.33
N GLY A 138 -1.14 18.15 1.01
CA GLY A 138 -1.09 16.89 0.28
C GLY A 138 0.06 15.98 0.73
N LEU A 139 1.22 16.55 1.07
CA LEU A 139 2.39 15.78 1.57
C LEU A 139 2.10 15.11 2.92
N TYR A 140 1.37 15.78 3.81
CA TYR A 140 0.97 15.20 5.10
C TYR A 140 -0.02 14.04 4.94
N TRP A 141 -0.96 14.14 4.00
CA TRP A 141 -1.87 13.05 3.67
C TRP A 141 -1.12 11.83 3.15
N MET A 142 -0.16 12.04 2.25
CA MET A 142 0.69 10.96 1.75
C MET A 142 1.51 10.32 2.87
N ALA A 143 2.11 11.13 3.75
CA ALA A 143 2.87 10.63 4.90
C ALA A 143 1.99 9.78 5.83
N GLY A 144 0.75 10.21 6.10
CA GLY A 144 -0.22 9.42 6.84
C GLY A 144 -0.51 8.06 6.17
N GLY A 145 -0.67 8.06 4.84
CA GLY A 145 -0.81 6.83 4.05
C GLY A 145 0.39 5.90 4.14
N VAL A 146 1.60 6.45 4.05
CA VAL A 146 2.87 5.70 4.22
C VAL A 146 2.90 5.00 5.59
N ILE A 147 2.63 5.74 6.66
CA ILE A 147 2.62 5.19 8.03
C ILE A 147 1.57 4.09 8.17
N ALA A 148 0.36 4.31 7.64
CA ALA A 148 -0.71 3.31 7.67
C ALA A 148 -0.29 2.03 6.95
N ILE A 149 0.26 2.11 5.73
CA ILE A 149 0.72 0.94 4.98
C ILE A 149 1.81 0.20 5.75
N PHE A 150 2.78 0.88 6.37
CA PHE A 150 3.82 0.21 7.17
C PHE A 150 3.22 -0.59 8.33
N ILE A 151 2.30 0.00 9.10
CA ILE A 151 1.63 -0.69 10.21
C ILE A 151 0.94 -1.96 9.70
N PHE A 152 0.14 -1.84 8.64
CA PHE A 152 -0.57 -2.99 8.09
C PHE A 152 0.34 -4.03 7.44
N SER A 153 1.45 -3.61 6.81
CA SER A 153 2.42 -4.53 6.23
C SER A 153 3.13 -5.37 7.29
N VAL A 154 3.50 -4.76 8.43
CA VAL A 154 4.08 -5.49 9.57
C VAL A 154 3.08 -6.50 10.13
N LEU A 155 1.81 -6.11 10.34
CA LEU A 155 0.77 -7.01 10.82
C LEU A 155 0.52 -8.17 9.85
N ASN A 156 0.47 -7.90 8.55
CA ASN A 156 0.33 -8.95 7.54
C ASN A 156 1.54 -9.88 7.48
N ALA A 157 2.76 -9.36 7.59
CA ALA A 157 3.98 -10.17 7.63
C ALA A 157 3.99 -11.08 8.87
N TRP A 158 3.54 -10.57 10.02
CA TRP A 158 3.38 -11.38 11.23
C TRP A 158 2.43 -12.58 11.01
N VAL A 159 1.26 -12.32 10.43
CA VAL A 159 0.27 -13.37 10.12
C VAL A 159 0.87 -14.41 9.18
N LEU A 160 1.56 -13.98 8.12
CA LEU A 160 2.17 -14.88 7.13
C LEU A 160 3.32 -15.72 7.69
N LEU A 161 4.06 -15.20 8.69
CA LEU A 161 5.22 -15.89 9.27
C LEU A 161 4.87 -16.78 10.46
N VAL A 162 3.93 -16.35 11.30
CA VAL A 162 3.68 -16.98 12.60
C VAL A 162 2.40 -17.80 12.61
N GLU A 163 1.31 -17.28 12.06
CA GLU A 163 0.00 -17.90 12.18
C GLU A 163 -0.20 -19.07 11.19
N ILE A 164 0.55 -19.06 10.09
CA ILE A 164 0.54 -20.16 9.10
C ILE A 164 1.35 -21.39 9.59
N LEU A 165 2.30 -21.17 10.51
CA LEU A 165 3.13 -22.25 11.08
C LEU A 165 2.49 -22.94 12.29
N ARG A 166 1.37 -22.42 12.81
CA ARG A 166 0.66 -22.96 13.97
C ARG A 166 -0.52 -23.85 13.55
#